data_59c7dbb0b4a673b10e4341744467a352
#
_entry.id   59c7dbb0b4a673b10e4341744467a352
#
_cell.length_a   1.000
_cell.length_b   1.000
_cell.length_c   1.000
_cell.angle_alpha   90.00
_cell.angle_beta   90.00
_cell.angle_gamma   90.00
#
_symmetry.space_group_name_H-M   'P 1'
#
loop_
_entity.id
_entity.type
_entity.pdbx_description
1 polymer ?
#
loop_
_entity_poly.entity_id
_entity_poly.type
_entity_poly.pdbx_seq_one_letter_code
_entity_poly.pdbx_strand_id
1 'polypeptide(L)'
;MKKLFLILTISSLSLISANATEQDTVDRSAVTIREFRHIPEKGIPPRILRNSRGLAIVSVVKAGFFFSGKAGEGVVVARTGHGWSGPSFIGTGGAGFGPQIGAQVTDFIIVLNNESAVRAFSKGGNVTLGADASVAAGPVGRAAEADVTPKAAIYTYSKTKGLFIGASLEGAVIGTRKGANEHYYGRPVSAYDILHGRVAAPAGAGNLRGALGR
;
A
#
# COMPACT_ATOMS: atom_id res chain seq x y z
N MET A 1 -26.12 49.54 24.72
CA MET A 1 -25.25 48.36 24.74
C MET A 1 -25.89 47.27 23.88
N LYS A 2 -25.50 47.16 22.61
CA LYS A 2 -26.04 46.16 21.68
C LYS A 2 -25.15 44.95 21.71
N LYS A 3 -25.67 43.79 22.21
CA LYS A 3 -24.97 42.51 22.20
C LYS A 3 -25.06 41.94 20.77
N LEU A 4 -23.92 41.87 20.09
CA LEU A 4 -23.76 41.27 18.78
C LEU A 4 -23.63 39.72 19.01
N PHE A 5 -24.70 38.99 18.71
CA PHE A 5 -24.66 37.51 18.64
C PHE A 5 -24.04 37.11 17.31
N LEU A 6 -22.80 36.63 17.39
CA LEU A 6 -22.11 35.98 16.27
C LEU A 6 -22.64 34.56 16.14
N ILE A 7 -23.57 34.31 15.24
CA ILE A 7 -24.03 32.97 14.91
C ILE A 7 -22.98 32.31 14.03
N LEU A 8 -22.20 31.44 14.61
CA LEU A 8 -21.24 30.58 13.91
C LEU A 8 -22.03 29.46 13.21
N THR A 9 -22.40 29.65 11.96
CA THR A 9 -22.95 28.57 11.12
C THR A 9 -21.83 27.57 10.82
N ILE A 10 -21.82 26.47 11.56
CA ILE A 10 -21.01 25.30 11.23
C ILE A 10 -21.61 24.69 9.97
N SER A 11 -21.04 25.06 8.84
CA SER A 11 -21.30 24.40 7.56
C SER A 11 -20.76 22.97 7.70
N SER A 12 -21.67 22.00 7.82
CA SER A 12 -21.33 20.58 7.78
C SER A 12 -20.77 20.27 6.39
N LEU A 13 -19.44 20.33 6.28
CA LEU A 13 -18.71 19.87 5.11
C LEU A 13 -18.88 18.34 5.08
N SER A 14 -19.89 17.88 4.37
CA SER A 14 -20.06 16.47 4.05
C SER A 14 -18.82 16.05 3.28
N LEU A 15 -17.86 15.42 3.96
CA LEU A 15 -16.78 14.68 3.33
C LEU A 15 -17.43 13.57 2.50
N ILE A 16 -17.63 13.84 1.22
CA ILE A 16 -17.92 12.81 0.23
C ILE A 16 -16.65 11.96 0.21
N SER A 17 -16.63 10.93 1.06
CA SER A 17 -15.71 9.82 0.89
C SER A 17 -16.13 9.16 -0.42
N ALA A 18 -15.51 9.56 -1.53
CA ALA A 18 -15.52 8.77 -2.73
C ALA A 18 -14.77 7.48 -2.36
N ASN A 19 -15.51 6.47 -1.87
CA ASN A 19 -14.96 5.13 -1.71
C ASN A 19 -14.60 4.67 -3.12
N ALA A 20 -13.29 4.63 -3.40
CA ALA A 20 -12.82 3.98 -4.60
C ALA A 20 -13.33 2.55 -4.60
N THR A 21 -13.81 2.07 -5.74
CA THR A 21 -14.21 0.68 -5.87
C THR A 21 -12.98 -0.22 -5.72
N GLU A 22 -13.17 -1.48 -5.40
CA GLU A 22 -12.08 -2.46 -5.35
C GLU A 22 -11.32 -2.48 -6.68
N GLN A 23 -12.04 -2.38 -7.81
CA GLN A 23 -11.41 -2.33 -9.12
C GLN A 23 -10.53 -1.07 -9.30
N ASP A 24 -10.99 0.10 -8.84
CA ASP A 24 -10.20 1.34 -8.90
C ASP A 24 -8.91 1.20 -8.09
N THR A 25 -8.98 0.52 -6.93
CA THR A 25 -7.80 0.25 -6.09
C THR A 25 -6.80 -0.66 -6.82
N VAL A 26 -7.29 -1.68 -7.52
CA VAL A 26 -6.46 -2.60 -8.34
C VAL A 26 -5.83 -1.85 -9.51
N ASP A 27 -6.59 -1.04 -10.23
CA ASP A 27 -6.10 -0.29 -11.39
C ASP A 27 -5.10 0.78 -10.99
N ARG A 28 -5.34 1.51 -9.90
CA ARG A 28 -4.38 2.45 -9.31
C ARG A 28 -3.08 1.74 -8.91
N SER A 29 -3.18 0.58 -8.30
CA SER A 29 -2.00 -0.22 -7.94
C SER A 29 -1.19 -0.62 -9.17
N ALA A 30 -1.85 -0.96 -10.28
CA ALA A 30 -1.19 -1.25 -11.55
C ALA A 30 -0.45 -0.03 -12.13
N VAL A 31 -1.06 1.15 -12.03
CA VAL A 31 -0.42 2.42 -12.44
C VAL A 31 0.80 2.70 -11.57
N THR A 32 0.65 2.62 -10.25
CA THR A 32 1.74 2.83 -9.28
C THR A 32 2.94 1.93 -9.58
N ILE A 33 2.73 0.63 -9.81
CA ILE A 33 3.81 -0.30 -10.17
C ILE A 33 4.53 0.13 -11.45
N ARG A 34 3.78 0.50 -12.51
CA ARG A 34 4.40 0.95 -13.77
C ARG A 34 5.26 2.19 -13.55
N GLU A 35 4.74 3.17 -12.80
CA GLU A 35 5.49 4.38 -12.50
C GLU A 35 6.79 4.10 -11.75
N PHE A 36 6.76 3.26 -10.71
CA PHE A 36 7.96 2.90 -9.95
C PHE A 36 8.99 2.10 -10.78
N ARG A 37 8.55 1.37 -11.80
CA ARG A 37 9.45 0.61 -12.69
C ARG A 37 10.13 1.46 -13.77
N HIS A 38 9.52 2.58 -14.15
CA HIS A 38 10.02 3.41 -15.26
C HIS A 38 10.93 4.55 -14.81
N ILE A 39 11.29 4.62 -13.52
CA ILE A 39 12.21 5.65 -13.04
C ILE A 39 13.64 5.09 -13.08
N PRO A 40 14.49 5.63 -13.97
CA PRO A 40 15.85 5.14 -14.10
C PRO A 40 16.63 5.30 -12.84
N GLU A 41 17.26 5.48 -12.12
CA GLU A 41 18.17 5.71 -11.01
C GLU A 41 17.55 5.82 -9.59
N LYS A 42 16.25 6.10 -9.46
CA LYS A 42 15.56 6.30 -8.15
C LYS A 42 14.40 5.37 -7.89
N GLY A 43 14.04 4.53 -8.87
CA GLY A 43 12.97 3.54 -8.75
C GLY A 43 13.39 2.30 -7.98
N ILE A 44 12.48 1.33 -7.91
CA ILE A 44 12.79 0.03 -7.31
C ILE A 44 13.72 -0.73 -8.26
N PRO A 45 14.89 -1.15 -7.82
CA PRO A 45 15.81 -1.91 -8.68
C PRO A 45 15.15 -3.16 -9.24
N PRO A 46 15.29 -3.44 -10.55
CA PRO A 46 14.65 -4.61 -11.18
C PRO A 46 14.98 -5.93 -10.49
N ARG A 47 16.17 -6.06 -9.92
CA ARG A 47 16.59 -7.24 -9.17
C ARG A 47 15.76 -7.45 -7.91
N ILE A 48 15.46 -6.37 -7.17
CA ILE A 48 14.62 -6.45 -5.95
C ILE A 48 13.21 -6.91 -6.31
N LEU A 49 12.62 -6.35 -7.36
CA LEU A 49 11.31 -6.78 -7.84
C LEU A 49 11.31 -8.25 -8.30
N ARG A 50 12.36 -8.68 -9.03
CA ARG A 50 12.46 -10.07 -9.49
C ARG A 50 12.58 -11.07 -8.34
N ASN A 51 13.30 -10.72 -7.30
CA ASN A 51 13.57 -11.59 -6.16
C ASN A 51 12.51 -11.50 -5.06
N SER A 52 11.57 -10.55 -5.15
CA SER A 52 10.51 -10.38 -4.16
C SER A 52 9.58 -11.59 -4.11
N ARG A 53 9.14 -11.94 -2.92
CA ARG A 53 8.12 -12.97 -2.68
C ARG A 53 6.71 -12.40 -2.73
N GLY A 54 6.57 -11.10 -2.55
CA GLY A 54 5.29 -10.40 -2.65
C GLY A 54 5.49 -8.90 -2.71
N LEU A 55 4.43 -8.19 -3.01
CA LEU A 55 4.37 -6.73 -3.04
C LEU A 55 3.07 -6.26 -2.40
N ALA A 56 3.14 -5.26 -1.53
CA ALA A 56 1.96 -4.51 -1.14
C ALA A 56 2.08 -3.10 -1.74
N ILE A 57 1.01 -2.63 -2.35
CA ILE A 57 0.90 -1.33 -2.99
C ILE A 57 -0.19 -0.56 -2.26
N VAL A 58 0.13 0.58 -1.66
CA VAL A 58 -0.78 1.34 -0.81
C VAL A 58 -0.70 2.81 -1.16
N SER A 59 -1.85 3.43 -1.45
CA SER A 59 -1.98 4.88 -1.58
C SER A 59 -2.52 5.44 -0.28
N VAL A 60 -1.79 6.38 0.32
CA VAL A 60 -2.15 7.02 1.59
C VAL A 60 -2.44 8.49 1.35
N VAL A 61 -3.63 8.90 1.73
CA VAL A 61 -4.03 10.31 1.80
C VAL A 61 -3.84 10.78 3.23
N LYS A 62 -3.13 11.88 3.40
CA LYS A 62 -2.99 12.59 4.66
C LYS A 62 -3.57 13.98 4.48
N ALA A 63 -4.52 14.36 5.33
CA ALA A 63 -5.13 15.68 5.31
C ALA A 63 -5.28 16.21 6.74
N GLY A 64 -5.13 17.53 6.90
CA GLY A 64 -5.32 18.16 8.21
C GLY A 64 -4.89 19.59 8.29
N PHE A 65 -5.29 20.19 9.44
CA PHE A 65 -4.91 21.51 9.91
C PHE A 65 -4.67 21.38 11.40
N PHE A 66 -3.41 21.48 11.88
CA PHE A 66 -2.93 21.16 13.23
C PHE A 66 -3.14 19.72 13.67
N PHE A 67 -4.34 19.14 13.46
CA PHE A 67 -4.61 17.71 13.57
C PHE A 67 -4.68 17.13 12.18
N SER A 68 -4.06 15.99 11.95
CA SER A 68 -4.10 15.31 10.66
C SER A 68 -4.68 13.91 10.81
N GLY A 69 -5.57 13.55 9.88
CA GLY A 69 -5.97 12.20 9.62
C GLY A 69 -5.18 11.62 8.46
N LYS A 70 -4.85 10.35 8.52
CA LYS A 70 -4.35 9.60 7.38
C LYS A 70 -5.19 8.37 7.18
N ALA A 71 -5.52 8.10 5.93
CA ALA A 71 -6.19 6.86 5.53
C ALA A 71 -5.53 6.39 4.23
N GLY A 72 -5.37 5.10 4.09
CA GLY A 72 -4.81 4.51 2.89
C GLY A 72 -5.44 3.18 2.59
N GLU A 73 -5.49 2.87 1.33
CA GLU A 73 -5.97 1.60 0.82
C GLU A 73 -5.08 1.11 -0.31
N GLY A 74 -5.11 -0.19 -0.52
CA GLY A 74 -4.26 -0.83 -1.49
C GLY A 74 -4.47 -2.33 -1.55
N VAL A 75 -3.53 -2.99 -2.17
CA VAL A 75 -3.55 -4.43 -2.32
C VAL A 75 -2.21 -5.06 -1.97
N VAL A 76 -2.24 -6.31 -1.55
CA VAL A 76 -1.05 -7.15 -1.48
C VAL A 76 -1.21 -8.31 -2.45
N VAL A 77 -0.11 -8.67 -3.12
CA VAL A 77 0.01 -9.81 -4.02
C VAL A 77 1.26 -10.61 -3.69
N ALA A 78 1.24 -11.90 -3.94
CA ALA A 78 2.39 -12.77 -3.67
C ALA A 78 2.76 -13.60 -4.90
N ARG A 79 4.01 -14.03 -4.96
CA ARG A 79 4.45 -14.99 -5.96
C ARG A 79 3.97 -16.39 -5.60
N THR A 80 3.42 -17.06 -6.60
CA THR A 80 2.93 -18.44 -6.50
C THR A 80 3.60 -19.29 -7.56
N GLY A 81 3.39 -20.59 -7.53
CA GLY A 81 3.88 -21.51 -8.58
C GLY A 81 3.34 -21.20 -9.99
N HIS A 82 2.27 -20.40 -10.08
CA HIS A 82 1.62 -20.04 -11.34
C HIS A 82 1.74 -18.54 -11.69
N GLY A 83 2.72 -17.85 -11.13
CA GLY A 83 2.94 -16.43 -11.27
C GLY A 83 2.42 -15.63 -10.08
N TRP A 84 1.93 -14.42 -10.31
CA TRP A 84 1.39 -13.58 -9.24
C TRP A 84 -0.02 -14.02 -8.84
N SER A 85 -0.29 -14.01 -7.53
CA SER A 85 -1.63 -14.23 -6.97
C SER A 85 -2.63 -13.17 -7.45
N GLY A 86 -3.90 -13.35 -7.15
CA GLY A 86 -4.86 -12.26 -7.15
C GLY A 86 -4.56 -11.25 -6.03
N PRO A 87 -5.18 -10.05 -6.05
CA PRO A 87 -5.01 -9.04 -5.02
C PRO A 87 -5.78 -9.38 -3.74
N SER A 88 -5.14 -9.27 -2.58
CA SER A 88 -5.80 -9.22 -1.28
C SER A 88 -5.83 -7.76 -0.81
N PHE A 89 -7.00 -7.23 -0.52
CA PHE A 89 -7.19 -5.82 -0.17
C PHE A 89 -6.72 -5.53 1.24
N ILE A 90 -6.02 -4.42 1.37
CA ILE A 90 -5.46 -3.92 2.64
C ILE A 90 -5.80 -2.44 2.82
N GLY A 91 -5.77 -2.01 4.08
CA GLY A 91 -5.95 -0.61 4.43
C GLY A 91 -5.07 -0.22 5.59
N THR A 92 -4.80 1.06 5.72
CA THR A 92 -4.10 1.66 6.85
C THR A 92 -4.80 2.94 7.27
N GLY A 93 -4.67 3.30 8.53
CA GLY A 93 -5.25 4.53 9.04
C GLY A 93 -4.51 5.02 10.27
N GLY A 94 -4.71 6.27 10.60
CA GLY A 94 -4.13 6.85 11.80
C GLY A 94 -4.42 8.33 11.92
N ALA A 95 -4.18 8.85 13.13
CA ALA A 95 -4.21 10.27 13.42
C ALA A 95 -2.79 10.75 13.72
N GLY A 96 -2.52 12.01 13.44
CA GLY A 96 -1.26 12.67 13.76
C GLY A 96 -1.51 14.09 14.25
N PHE A 97 -0.59 14.57 15.06
CA PHE A 97 -0.55 15.95 15.51
C PHE A 97 0.71 16.62 14.94
N GLY A 98 0.55 17.83 14.41
CA GLY A 98 1.70 18.58 13.90
C GLY A 98 1.27 19.79 13.04
N PRO A 99 2.15 20.77 12.87
CA PRO A 99 1.88 21.98 12.07
C PRO A 99 1.84 21.64 10.58
N GLN A 100 0.69 21.09 10.13
CA GLN A 100 0.45 20.75 8.73
C GLN A 100 -0.86 21.37 8.28
N ILE A 101 -0.81 22.01 7.11
CA ILE A 101 -1.99 22.54 6.43
C ILE A 101 -2.00 21.95 5.02
N GLY A 102 -3.08 21.22 4.67
CA GLY A 102 -3.28 20.72 3.32
C GLY A 102 -3.56 19.23 3.24
N ALA A 103 -3.61 18.76 2.01
CA ALA A 103 -3.77 17.35 1.67
C ALA A 103 -2.56 16.85 0.87
N GLN A 104 -2.11 15.66 1.16
CA GLN A 104 -0.98 15.01 0.50
C GLN A 104 -1.33 13.55 0.20
N VAL A 105 -1.02 13.12 -1.01
CA VAL A 105 -1.12 11.72 -1.41
C VAL A 105 0.29 11.16 -1.54
N THR A 106 0.51 10.02 -0.93
CA THR A 106 1.77 9.28 -1.00
C THR A 106 1.48 7.84 -1.39
N ASP A 107 2.08 7.39 -2.48
CA ASP A 107 2.04 6.01 -2.89
C ASP A 107 3.24 5.26 -2.31
N PHE A 108 2.98 4.09 -1.75
CA PHE A 108 3.99 3.20 -1.20
C PHE A 108 4.01 1.89 -1.96
N ILE A 109 5.22 1.40 -2.24
CA ILE A 109 5.44 0.00 -2.60
C ILE A 109 6.25 -0.64 -1.48
N ILE A 110 5.68 -1.69 -0.93
CA ILE A 110 6.22 -2.48 0.17
C ILE A 110 6.64 -3.82 -0.43
N VAL A 111 7.93 -4.04 -0.56
CA VAL A 111 8.51 -5.25 -1.14
C VAL A 111 8.68 -6.29 -0.05
N LEU A 112 8.00 -7.42 -0.18
CA LEU A 112 8.09 -8.57 0.72
C LEU A 112 9.21 -9.48 0.23
N ASN A 113 10.36 -9.44 0.90
CA ASN A 113 11.58 -10.10 0.45
C ASN A 113 11.61 -11.61 0.71
N ASN A 114 10.80 -12.08 1.66
CA ASN A 114 10.78 -13.49 2.07
C ASN A 114 9.37 -13.99 2.41
N GLU A 115 9.25 -15.30 2.57
CA GLU A 115 7.99 -15.97 2.89
C GLU A 115 7.40 -15.55 4.26
N SER A 116 8.24 -15.15 5.23
CA SER A 116 7.74 -14.71 6.53
C SER A 116 7.00 -13.39 6.42
N ALA A 117 7.47 -12.46 5.57
CA ALA A 117 6.77 -11.23 5.27
C ALA A 117 5.43 -11.50 4.57
N VAL A 118 5.39 -12.41 3.58
CA VAL A 118 4.13 -12.83 2.94
C VAL A 118 3.17 -13.45 3.96
N ARG A 119 3.67 -14.33 4.82
CA ARG A 119 2.85 -14.96 5.88
C ARG A 119 2.25 -13.92 6.85
N ALA A 120 2.98 -12.86 7.19
CA ALA A 120 2.45 -11.81 8.04
C ALA A 120 1.17 -11.21 7.44
N PHE A 121 1.18 -10.87 6.15
CA PHE A 121 0.00 -10.37 5.44
C PHE A 121 -1.07 -11.44 5.18
N SER A 122 -0.71 -12.72 5.14
CA SER A 122 -1.62 -13.83 4.90
C SER A 122 -2.52 -14.16 6.10
N LYS A 123 -2.12 -13.77 7.32
CA LYS A 123 -2.89 -14.06 8.55
C LYS A 123 -4.29 -13.43 8.57
N GLY A 124 -4.56 -12.48 7.67
CA GLY A 124 -5.87 -11.86 7.53
C GLY A 124 -6.26 -10.93 8.70
N GLY A 125 -5.27 -10.40 9.39
CA GLY A 125 -5.41 -9.44 10.48
C GLY A 125 -4.61 -8.16 10.22
N ASN A 126 -4.16 -7.53 11.29
CA ASN A 126 -3.27 -6.38 11.24
C ASN A 126 -1.81 -6.83 11.22
N VAL A 127 -1.01 -6.13 10.42
CA VAL A 127 0.44 -6.28 10.35
C VAL A 127 1.05 -4.96 10.81
N THR A 128 1.85 -4.99 11.87
CA THR A 128 2.63 -3.85 12.33
C THR A 128 4.02 -3.94 11.74
N LEU A 129 4.35 -3.01 10.84
CA LEU A 129 5.65 -2.97 10.20
C LEU A 129 6.73 -2.62 11.22
N GLY A 130 7.79 -3.40 11.26
CA GLY A 130 8.86 -3.31 12.27
C GLY A 130 8.68 -4.28 13.43
N ALA A 131 7.44 -4.58 13.85
CA ALA A 131 7.16 -5.55 14.89
C ALA A 131 6.90 -6.96 14.34
N ASP A 132 5.97 -7.08 13.38
CA ASP A 132 5.61 -8.38 12.79
C ASP A 132 6.57 -8.82 11.66
N ALA A 133 7.25 -7.87 11.03
CA ALA A 133 8.28 -8.11 10.04
C ALA A 133 9.28 -6.96 10.03
N SER A 134 10.58 -7.26 10.02
CA SER A 134 11.61 -6.23 9.96
C SER A 134 11.48 -5.40 8.68
N VAL A 135 11.51 -4.08 8.82
CA VAL A 135 11.32 -3.13 7.74
C VAL A 135 12.53 -2.20 7.61
N ALA A 136 12.88 -1.86 6.38
CA ALA A 136 13.88 -0.84 6.08
C ALA A 136 13.47 -0.03 4.86
N ALA A 137 14.04 1.16 4.70
CA ALA A 137 13.97 1.88 3.45
C ALA A 137 14.64 1.05 2.35
N GLY A 138 13.98 0.92 1.21
CA GLY A 138 14.53 0.15 0.10
C GLY A 138 15.78 0.81 -0.48
N PRO A 139 16.81 0.03 -0.83
CA PRO A 139 17.99 0.55 -1.48
C PRO A 139 17.66 1.08 -2.87
N VAL A 140 18.26 2.21 -3.26
CA VAL A 140 18.07 2.86 -4.56
C VAL A 140 19.41 3.02 -5.29
N GLY A 141 19.38 3.09 -6.63
CA GLY A 141 20.54 3.29 -7.46
C GLY A 141 21.56 2.14 -7.36
N ARG A 142 22.84 2.47 -7.55
CA ARG A 142 23.94 1.50 -7.57
C ARG A 142 24.14 0.72 -6.26
N ALA A 143 23.75 1.29 -5.12
CA ALA A 143 23.83 0.61 -3.83
C ALA A 143 22.97 -0.66 -3.77
N ALA A 144 21.91 -0.73 -4.57
CA ALA A 144 21.02 -1.88 -4.64
C ALA A 144 21.56 -3.03 -5.50
N GLU A 145 22.54 -2.76 -6.34
CA GLU A 145 23.14 -3.77 -7.23
C GLU A 145 24.22 -4.60 -6.52
N ALA A 146 24.84 -4.01 -5.49
CA ALA A 146 25.95 -4.63 -4.77
C ALA A 146 25.51 -5.66 -3.70
N ASP A 147 24.30 -5.54 -3.15
CA ASP A 147 23.81 -6.40 -2.06
C ASP A 147 22.97 -7.58 -2.61
N VAL A 148 23.47 -8.78 -2.41
CA VAL A 148 22.83 -10.01 -2.91
C VAL A 148 21.70 -10.51 -1.99
N THR A 149 21.78 -10.20 -0.70
CA THR A 149 20.83 -10.69 0.32
C THR A 149 20.06 -9.53 0.94
N PRO A 150 18.72 -9.59 0.97
CA PRO A 150 17.92 -8.55 1.64
C PRO A 150 18.28 -8.47 3.13
N LYS A 151 18.62 -7.27 3.60
CA LYS A 151 18.94 -6.98 5.01
C LYS A 151 17.69 -6.91 5.90
N ALA A 152 16.51 -6.75 5.30
CA ALA A 152 15.22 -6.70 6.00
C ALA A 152 14.20 -7.61 5.30
N ALA A 153 13.23 -8.10 6.07
CA ALA A 153 12.11 -8.87 5.53
C ALA A 153 11.25 -8.04 4.57
N ILE A 154 11.22 -6.72 4.78
CA ILE A 154 10.44 -5.78 3.98
C ILE A 154 11.32 -4.59 3.59
N TYR A 155 11.27 -4.21 2.32
CA TYR A 155 11.74 -2.91 1.84
C TYR A 155 10.57 -2.01 1.47
N THR A 156 10.66 -0.72 1.82
CA THR A 156 9.63 0.27 1.51
C THR A 156 10.15 1.34 0.59
N TYR A 157 9.34 1.71 -0.38
CA TYR A 157 9.56 2.79 -1.33
C TYR A 157 8.35 3.69 -1.34
N SER A 158 8.55 5.00 -1.43
CA SER A 158 7.45 5.95 -1.51
C SER A 158 7.63 6.97 -2.61
N LYS A 159 6.49 7.45 -3.11
CA LYS A 159 6.40 8.56 -4.06
C LYS A 159 5.41 9.58 -3.54
N THR A 160 5.88 10.80 -3.36
CA THR A 160 5.05 11.95 -2.98
C THR A 160 5.29 13.09 -3.95
N LYS A 161 4.22 13.63 -4.58
CA LYS A 161 4.33 14.75 -5.53
C LYS A 161 5.42 14.57 -6.60
N GLY A 162 5.59 13.35 -7.12
CA GLY A 162 6.63 13.07 -8.14
C GLY A 162 8.05 12.85 -7.62
N LEU A 163 8.30 13.02 -6.32
CA LEU A 163 9.57 12.70 -5.69
C LEU A 163 9.55 11.26 -5.16
N PHE A 164 10.61 10.53 -5.45
CA PHE A 164 10.83 9.15 -4.97
C PHE A 164 11.85 9.17 -3.87
N ILE A 165 11.52 8.55 -2.75
CA ILE A 165 12.39 8.46 -1.58
C ILE A 165 12.27 7.04 -1.03
N GLY A 166 13.40 6.40 -0.72
CA GLY A 166 13.40 5.25 0.17
C GLY A 166 12.86 5.73 1.53
N ALA A 167 11.70 5.26 1.94
CA ALA A 167 11.03 5.70 3.16
C ALA A 167 10.83 4.52 4.09
N SER A 168 11.03 4.73 5.39
CA SER A 168 10.65 3.75 6.40
C SER A 168 9.18 3.94 6.78
N LEU A 169 8.44 2.83 6.82
CA LEU A 169 7.06 2.74 7.33
C LEU A 169 7.02 2.05 8.70
N GLU A 170 8.11 2.11 9.44
CA GLU A 170 8.17 1.49 10.76
C GLU A 170 7.06 2.01 11.68
N GLY A 171 6.40 1.09 12.39
CA GLY A 171 5.26 1.39 13.25
C GLY A 171 3.93 1.55 12.50
N ALA A 172 3.91 1.50 11.18
CA ALA A 172 2.64 1.54 10.45
C ALA A 172 1.86 0.22 10.63
N VAL A 173 0.56 0.35 10.88
CA VAL A 173 -0.36 -0.78 10.97
C VAL A 173 -1.13 -0.89 9.67
N ILE A 174 -1.06 -2.06 9.06
CA ILE A 174 -1.77 -2.39 7.81
C ILE A 174 -2.72 -3.54 8.10
N GLY A 175 -4.00 -3.32 7.88
CA GLY A 175 -5.07 -4.29 8.12
C GLY A 175 -5.61 -4.92 6.84
N THR A 176 -5.98 -6.18 6.90
CA THR A 176 -6.70 -6.84 5.80
C THR A 176 -8.16 -6.37 5.73
N ARG A 177 -8.61 -5.94 4.56
CA ARG A 177 -9.98 -5.55 4.28
C ARG A 177 -10.79 -6.77 3.80
N LYS A 178 -11.27 -7.58 4.75
CA LYS A 178 -11.99 -8.83 4.45
C LYS A 178 -13.22 -8.60 3.58
N GLY A 179 -14.04 -7.59 3.88
CA GLY A 179 -15.24 -7.26 3.09
C GLY A 179 -14.90 -6.87 1.65
N ALA A 180 -13.79 -6.15 1.42
CA ALA A 180 -13.32 -5.82 0.08
C ALA A 180 -12.86 -7.08 -0.68
N ASN A 181 -12.19 -8.02 0.01
CA ASN A 181 -11.87 -9.32 -0.60
C ASN A 181 -13.14 -10.07 -1.02
N GLU A 182 -14.11 -10.19 -0.13
CA GLU A 182 -15.40 -10.88 -0.42
C GLU A 182 -16.13 -10.24 -1.59
N HIS A 183 -16.22 -8.91 -1.60
CA HIS A 183 -16.88 -8.17 -2.66
C HIS A 183 -16.17 -8.37 -4.01
N TYR A 184 -14.85 -8.21 -4.05
CA TYR A 184 -14.08 -8.34 -5.30
C TYR A 184 -14.06 -9.76 -5.87
N TYR A 185 -14.03 -10.79 -5.01
CA TYR A 185 -14.05 -12.20 -5.42
C TYR A 185 -15.46 -12.78 -5.58
N GLY A 186 -16.50 -12.03 -5.20
CA GLY A 186 -17.90 -12.47 -5.25
C GLY A 186 -18.24 -13.61 -4.29
N ARG A 187 -17.36 -13.90 -3.32
CA ARG A 187 -17.54 -14.96 -2.31
C ARG A 187 -16.59 -14.75 -1.12
N PRO A 188 -16.88 -15.32 0.06
CA PRO A 188 -15.94 -15.32 1.18
C PRO A 188 -14.61 -15.97 0.78
N VAL A 189 -13.52 -15.20 0.95
CA VAL A 189 -12.15 -15.67 0.69
C VAL A 189 -11.19 -15.10 1.74
N SER A 190 -10.22 -15.90 2.15
CA SER A 190 -9.21 -15.46 3.09
C SER A 190 -8.00 -14.85 2.36
N ALA A 191 -7.31 -13.92 3.02
CA ALA A 191 -6.03 -13.41 2.51
C ALA A 191 -5.03 -14.55 2.30
N TYR A 192 -5.08 -15.57 3.14
CA TYR A 192 -4.25 -16.77 3.02
C TYR A 192 -4.48 -17.49 1.69
N ASP A 193 -5.74 -17.79 1.36
CA ASP A 193 -6.07 -18.52 0.14
C ASP A 193 -5.72 -17.71 -1.12
N ILE A 194 -5.93 -16.39 -1.06
CA ILE A 194 -5.58 -15.48 -2.15
C ILE A 194 -4.06 -15.49 -2.37
N LEU A 195 -3.28 -15.19 -1.34
CA LEU A 195 -1.83 -15.01 -1.45
C LEU A 195 -1.06 -16.32 -1.70
N HIS A 196 -1.64 -17.47 -1.37
CA HIS A 196 -1.08 -18.77 -1.70
C HIS A 196 -1.58 -19.35 -3.03
N GLY A 197 -2.34 -18.56 -3.81
CA GLY A 197 -2.82 -18.96 -5.13
C GLY A 197 -3.86 -20.09 -5.12
N ARG A 198 -4.56 -20.30 -3.99
CA ARG A 198 -5.63 -21.29 -3.86
C ARG A 198 -6.95 -20.82 -4.46
N VAL A 199 -7.03 -19.57 -4.81
CA VAL A 199 -8.19 -18.93 -5.42
C VAL A 199 -7.76 -18.28 -6.73
N ALA A 200 -8.53 -18.53 -7.80
CA ALA A 200 -8.28 -17.88 -9.08
C ALA A 200 -8.42 -16.36 -8.97
N ALA A 201 -7.51 -15.63 -9.57
CA ALA A 201 -7.60 -14.18 -9.63
C ALA A 201 -8.80 -13.78 -10.53
N PRO A 202 -9.67 -12.87 -10.08
CA PRO A 202 -10.72 -12.32 -10.95
C PRO A 202 -10.13 -11.65 -12.19
N ALA A 203 -10.91 -11.60 -13.28
CA ALA A 203 -10.47 -11.03 -14.55
C ALA A 203 -9.98 -9.58 -14.41
N GLY A 204 -10.59 -8.78 -13.55
CA GLY A 204 -10.18 -7.41 -13.23
C GLY A 204 -8.76 -7.27 -12.70
N ALA A 205 -8.15 -8.35 -12.16
CA ALA A 205 -6.76 -8.35 -11.71
C ALA A 205 -5.73 -8.41 -12.85
N GLY A 206 -6.17 -8.59 -14.10
CA GLY A 206 -5.29 -8.75 -15.25
C GLY A 206 -4.31 -7.60 -15.46
N ASN A 207 -4.79 -6.35 -15.34
CA ASN A 207 -3.95 -5.15 -15.46
C ASN A 207 -2.83 -5.11 -14.42
N LEU A 208 -3.14 -5.42 -13.17
CA LEU A 208 -2.17 -5.43 -12.09
C LEU A 208 -1.13 -6.54 -12.31
N ARG A 209 -1.59 -7.76 -12.60
CA ARG A 209 -0.69 -8.89 -12.87
C ARG A 209 0.22 -8.63 -14.08
N GLY A 210 -0.30 -7.99 -15.13
CA GLY A 210 0.48 -7.54 -16.28
C GLY A 210 1.54 -6.49 -15.90
N ALA A 211 1.19 -5.51 -15.06
CA ALA A 211 2.13 -4.50 -14.59
C ALA A 211 3.26 -5.08 -13.73
N LEU A 212 2.99 -6.14 -12.98
CA LEU A 212 3.98 -6.85 -12.17
C LEU A 212 4.98 -7.67 -13.02
N GLY A 213 4.57 -8.07 -14.22
CA GLY A 213 5.37 -8.92 -15.09
C GLY A 213 5.36 -10.39 -14.66
N ARG A 214 6.04 -11.22 -15.40
CA ARG A 214 6.23 -12.65 -15.10
C ARG A 214 7.31 -12.87 -14.06
#